data_1481d912873e8d3d14008c0b496fb496
#
_entry.id   1481d912873e8d3d14008c0b496fb496
#
_cell.length_a   1.000
_cell.length_b   1.000
_cell.length_c   1.000
_cell.angle_alpha   90.00
_cell.angle_beta   90.00
_cell.angle_gamma   90.00
#
_symmetry.space_group_name_H-M   'P 1'
#
loop_
_entity.id
_entity.type
_entity.pdbx_description
1 polymer ?
#
loop_
_entity_poly.entity_id
_entity_poly.type
_entity_poly.pdbx_seq_one_letter_code
_entity_poly.pdbx_strand_id
1 'polypeptide(L)'
;MPSTSAIAILLALCANRASGWVIGKEQTETHPRMTWQRCTGKGGSSCTNVNGEIVIDANWRWLHSVGGYTNCFDGNEWNATACPDNAACTKNCAIEGSDYRGTYGITTSGNSLTLKFITKGQYSTNIGSRTYLMKDANNYEMFNLIGNEFTFDVDLSQLPCGLNGALYFVSMPQKGHGTPGAKYGTGYCDAQCARDLKYIDGQANAEGWQASQSDPNAGIGKKGACCTEMDIWEANSISTALTPHSCQPEGYSVCTDDNCGGTYSLDRYAGTCDANGCDFNPYRVGVKDFYGKGKSGVDTSKKMTVVTQFLGSGQLTEIKRFYVQNGKVISNPEPTIPGMKGNSITQEWCNTQKEVFQEEIYPFNEFGGMASMGRGMNLGMVLVMSLWDDHYANMLWLDSNYPTDQDPEKPGIARGECATSSGVPAEVESANPNAQVVFSNIKFGPIGSTFAQPA
;
A
#
# COMPACT_ATOMS: atom_id res chain seq x y z
N MET A 1 -10.94 73.24 -1.51
CA MET A 1 -11.87 72.11 -1.29
C MET A 1 -11.28 70.88 -1.95
N PRO A 2 -10.75 69.92 -1.22
CA PRO A 2 -10.25 68.71 -1.81
C PRO A 2 -11.35 67.65 -1.82
N SER A 3 -11.52 66.99 -2.98
CA SER A 3 -12.43 65.90 -3.20
C SER A 3 -11.84 64.61 -2.65
N THR A 4 -12.53 63.99 -1.74
CA THR A 4 -12.20 62.62 -1.20
C THR A 4 -12.72 61.54 -2.15
N SER A 5 -11.82 60.92 -2.87
CA SER A 5 -12.15 59.72 -3.63
C SER A 5 -12.16 58.49 -2.67
N ALA A 6 -13.32 57.94 -2.47
CA ALA A 6 -13.50 56.69 -1.73
C ALA A 6 -13.05 55.49 -2.61
N ILE A 7 -11.97 54.84 -2.22
CA ILE A 7 -11.54 53.56 -2.81
C ILE A 7 -12.37 52.45 -2.15
N ALA A 8 -13.29 51.87 -2.89
CA ALA A 8 -14.02 50.69 -2.49
C ALA A 8 -13.09 49.46 -2.68
N ILE A 9 -12.57 48.91 -1.59
CA ILE A 9 -11.86 47.62 -1.59
C ILE A 9 -12.91 46.52 -1.68
N LEU A 10 -13.05 45.91 -2.85
CA LEU A 10 -13.77 44.66 -3.01
C LEU A 10 -12.92 43.55 -2.36
N LEU A 11 -13.28 43.16 -1.15
CA LEU A 11 -12.83 41.88 -0.58
C LEU A 11 -13.52 40.73 -1.35
N ALA A 12 -12.81 40.14 -2.30
CA ALA A 12 -13.20 38.87 -2.86
C ALA A 12 -13.02 37.81 -1.76
N LEU A 13 -14.11 37.47 -1.09
CA LEU A 13 -14.20 36.28 -0.28
C LEU A 13 -14.06 35.08 -1.24
N CYS A 14 -12.84 34.58 -1.40
CA CYS A 14 -12.61 33.20 -1.89
C CYS A 14 -13.22 32.25 -0.85
N ALA A 15 -14.49 31.94 -1.00
CA ALA A 15 -15.08 30.81 -0.35
C ALA A 15 -14.32 29.56 -0.89
N ASN A 16 -13.36 29.07 -0.13
CA ASN A 16 -12.86 27.72 -0.31
C ASN A 16 -14.07 26.79 -0.17
N ARG A 17 -14.70 26.46 -1.28
CA ARG A 17 -15.69 25.39 -1.30
C ARG A 17 -14.89 24.14 -0.98
N ALA A 18 -15.14 23.52 0.17
CA ALA A 18 -14.63 22.21 0.48
C ALA A 18 -15.03 21.31 -0.70
N SER A 19 -14.05 20.96 -1.52
CA SER A 19 -14.24 19.99 -2.60
C SER A 19 -14.32 18.60 -1.98
N GLY A 20 -15.32 17.82 -2.34
CA GLY A 20 -15.47 16.48 -1.84
C GLY A 20 -16.85 15.89 -2.12
N TRP A 21 -16.92 14.58 -2.00
CA TRP A 21 -18.17 13.86 -2.13
C TRP A 21 -19.15 14.17 -1.01
N VAL A 22 -20.42 14.10 -1.34
CA VAL A 22 -21.50 14.07 -0.36
C VAL A 22 -21.45 12.74 0.38
N ILE A 23 -21.64 12.78 1.70
CA ILE A 23 -21.76 11.54 2.50
C ILE A 23 -23.18 10.98 2.34
N GLY A 24 -23.26 9.72 1.97
CA GLY A 24 -24.50 8.96 1.87
C GLY A 24 -25.16 8.72 3.24
N LYS A 25 -26.36 8.20 3.23
CA LYS A 25 -27.19 8.03 4.44
C LYS A 25 -27.72 6.60 4.60
N GLU A 26 -27.44 5.72 3.64
CA GLU A 26 -27.99 4.37 3.62
C GLU A 26 -27.23 3.44 4.56
N GLN A 27 -25.91 3.58 4.62
CA GLN A 27 -25.03 2.81 5.49
C GLN A 27 -24.25 3.73 6.43
N THR A 28 -24.43 3.54 7.73
CA THR A 28 -23.66 4.28 8.74
C THR A 28 -22.21 3.81 8.76
N GLU A 29 -21.25 4.75 8.71
CA GLU A 29 -19.84 4.42 8.88
C GLU A 29 -19.52 4.08 10.33
N THR A 30 -19.05 2.86 10.55
CA THR A 30 -18.59 2.40 11.86
C THR A 30 -17.28 1.62 11.68
N HIS A 31 -16.18 2.23 12.05
CA HIS A 31 -14.86 1.61 11.92
C HIS A 31 -14.70 0.40 12.85
N PRO A 32 -14.25 -0.76 12.38
CA PRO A 32 -13.86 -1.87 13.23
C PRO A 32 -12.71 -1.47 14.17
N ARG A 33 -12.84 -1.73 15.46
CA ARG A 33 -11.79 -1.42 16.44
C ARG A 33 -10.67 -2.45 16.37
N MET A 34 -9.44 -1.97 16.42
CA MET A 34 -8.24 -2.79 16.49
C MET A 34 -7.23 -2.14 17.43
N THR A 35 -6.71 -2.87 18.43
CA THR A 35 -5.64 -2.38 19.28
C THR A 35 -4.28 -2.70 18.69
N TRP A 36 -3.30 -1.84 18.95
CA TRP A 36 -1.90 -2.06 18.68
C TRP A 36 -1.04 -1.62 19.87
N GLN A 37 0.27 -1.76 19.83
CA GLN A 37 1.11 -1.47 21.00
C GLN A 37 2.22 -0.48 20.66
N ARG A 38 2.39 0.50 21.52
CA ARG A 38 3.56 1.38 21.54
C ARG A 38 4.53 0.88 22.63
N CYS A 39 5.77 0.59 22.19
CA CYS A 39 6.81 0.03 23.06
C CYS A 39 7.88 1.08 23.35
N THR A 40 8.47 1.04 24.56
CA THR A 40 9.51 2.00 24.99
C THR A 40 10.69 1.33 25.69
N GLY A 41 10.52 0.13 26.22
CA GLY A 41 11.56 -0.63 26.91
C GLY A 41 12.23 -1.64 25.99
N LYS A 42 13.37 -2.19 26.40
CA LYS A 42 14.08 -3.23 25.64
C LYS A 42 13.33 -4.56 25.65
N GLY A 43 13.43 -5.30 24.53
CA GLY A 43 12.99 -6.68 24.43
C GLY A 43 11.48 -6.90 24.50
N GLY A 44 10.67 -5.90 24.20
CA GLY A 44 9.21 -6.02 24.25
C GLY A 44 8.62 -5.99 25.67
N SER A 45 9.41 -5.64 26.68
CA SER A 45 8.99 -5.70 28.09
C SER A 45 8.11 -4.53 28.54
N SER A 46 8.08 -3.43 27.80
CA SER A 46 7.36 -2.20 28.15
C SER A 46 6.54 -1.70 26.97
N CYS A 47 5.47 -2.42 26.66
CA CYS A 47 4.52 -2.05 25.61
C CYS A 47 3.17 -1.70 26.21
N THR A 48 2.57 -0.62 25.73
CA THR A 48 1.23 -0.17 26.14
C THR A 48 0.27 -0.27 24.98
N ASN A 49 -0.96 -0.71 25.24
CA ASN A 49 -1.99 -0.77 24.24
C ASN A 49 -2.42 0.63 23.80
N VAL A 50 -2.56 0.81 22.50
CA VAL A 50 -3.13 1.97 21.85
C VAL A 50 -4.42 1.54 21.14
N ASN A 51 -5.49 2.27 21.36
CA ASN A 51 -6.74 2.04 20.64
C ASN A 51 -6.59 2.61 19.23
N GLY A 52 -6.95 1.81 18.26
CA GLY A 52 -7.04 2.18 16.84
C GLY A 52 -8.31 1.65 16.23
N GLU A 53 -8.56 2.05 15.01
CA GLU A 53 -9.69 1.62 14.19
C GLU A 53 -9.18 1.31 12.79
N ILE A 54 -9.96 0.57 12.01
CA ILE A 54 -9.64 0.22 10.63
C ILE A 54 -10.64 0.92 9.71
N VAL A 55 -10.14 1.62 8.68
CA VAL A 55 -10.97 2.18 7.62
C VAL A 55 -10.61 1.53 6.28
N ILE A 56 -11.63 1.18 5.49
CA ILE A 56 -11.45 0.72 4.11
C ILE A 56 -11.27 1.93 3.19
N ASP A 57 -10.40 1.78 2.19
CA ASP A 57 -10.15 2.77 1.15
C ASP A 57 -11.44 3.20 0.43
N ALA A 58 -11.49 4.46 0.05
CA ALA A 58 -12.59 5.06 -0.69
C ALA A 58 -12.87 4.36 -2.03
N ASN A 59 -11.85 3.74 -2.64
CA ASN A 59 -11.95 3.08 -3.94
C ASN A 59 -12.88 1.86 -3.94
N TRP A 60 -13.05 1.19 -2.78
CA TRP A 60 -13.95 0.04 -2.62
C TRP A 60 -15.40 0.41 -2.35
N ARG A 61 -15.66 1.68 -1.95
CA ARG A 61 -16.97 2.09 -1.46
C ARG A 61 -17.99 2.30 -2.57
N TRP A 62 -19.25 2.04 -2.25
CA TRP A 62 -20.36 2.35 -3.13
C TRP A 62 -20.50 3.85 -3.35
N LEU A 63 -20.61 4.20 -4.63
CA LEU A 63 -20.85 5.57 -5.11
C LEU A 63 -22.19 5.60 -5.84
N HIS A 64 -23.12 6.44 -5.40
CA HIS A 64 -24.44 6.56 -6.00
C HIS A 64 -24.91 8.02 -6.08
N SER A 65 -25.94 8.27 -6.86
CA SER A 65 -26.51 9.61 -7.03
C SER A 65 -26.99 10.18 -5.69
N VAL A 66 -26.69 11.46 -5.42
CA VAL A 66 -27.18 12.15 -4.22
C VAL A 66 -28.70 12.08 -4.16
N GLY A 67 -29.24 11.55 -3.06
CA GLY A 67 -30.67 11.37 -2.85
C GLY A 67 -31.33 10.26 -3.66
N GLY A 68 -30.55 9.35 -4.26
CA GLY A 68 -31.04 8.21 -5.02
C GLY A 68 -30.12 6.99 -4.93
N TYR A 69 -30.44 5.93 -5.68
CA TYR A 69 -29.73 4.65 -5.66
C TYR A 69 -29.04 4.32 -7.00
N THR A 70 -29.03 5.27 -7.93
CA THR A 70 -28.37 5.06 -9.22
C THR A 70 -26.86 5.07 -9.03
N ASN A 71 -26.17 3.99 -9.45
CA ASN A 71 -24.72 3.91 -9.37
C ASN A 71 -24.06 5.05 -10.14
N CYS A 72 -23.12 5.74 -9.50
CA CYS A 72 -22.23 6.68 -10.16
C CYS A 72 -21.03 5.99 -10.82
N PHE A 73 -20.65 4.84 -10.27
CA PHE A 73 -19.64 3.95 -10.81
C PHE A 73 -20.17 2.52 -10.76
N ASP A 74 -20.13 1.81 -11.88
CA ASP A 74 -20.68 0.47 -12.03
C ASP A 74 -19.73 -0.41 -12.84
N GLY A 75 -19.39 -1.58 -12.29
CA GLY A 75 -18.30 -2.37 -12.85
C GLY A 75 -17.01 -1.55 -12.89
N ASN A 76 -16.55 -1.19 -14.08
CA ASN A 76 -15.34 -0.39 -14.29
C ASN A 76 -15.58 0.94 -15.05
N GLU A 77 -16.82 1.42 -15.05
CA GLU A 77 -17.21 2.64 -15.77
C GLU A 77 -17.94 3.66 -14.90
N TRP A 78 -17.72 4.94 -15.18
CA TRP A 78 -18.49 6.04 -14.62
C TRP A 78 -19.82 6.22 -15.37
N ASN A 79 -20.89 6.53 -14.63
CA ASN A 79 -22.15 6.94 -15.20
C ASN A 79 -22.02 8.32 -15.85
N ALA A 80 -21.99 8.37 -17.19
CA ALA A 80 -21.77 9.59 -17.95
C ALA A 80 -22.79 10.72 -17.66
N THR A 81 -24.00 10.39 -17.24
CA THR A 81 -25.04 11.38 -16.86
C THR A 81 -24.74 12.03 -15.50
N ALA A 82 -24.34 11.23 -14.53
CA ALA A 82 -23.97 11.72 -13.21
C ALA A 82 -22.59 12.36 -13.19
N CYS A 83 -21.67 11.85 -14.01
CA CYS A 83 -20.24 12.16 -14.02
C CYS A 83 -19.75 12.65 -15.39
N PRO A 84 -20.30 13.74 -15.97
CA PRO A 84 -19.82 14.28 -17.25
C PRO A 84 -18.43 14.96 -17.13
N ASP A 85 -18.04 15.37 -15.95
CA ASP A 85 -16.75 15.91 -15.56
C ASP A 85 -16.47 15.66 -14.07
N ASN A 86 -15.24 15.89 -13.62
CA ASN A 86 -14.83 15.65 -12.22
C ASN A 86 -15.62 16.44 -11.19
N ALA A 87 -15.91 17.72 -11.49
CA ALA A 87 -16.62 18.61 -10.58
C ALA A 87 -18.11 18.23 -10.44
N ALA A 88 -18.77 17.97 -11.55
CA ALA A 88 -20.14 17.49 -11.59
C ALA A 88 -20.27 16.14 -10.90
N CYS A 89 -19.37 15.18 -11.19
CA CYS A 89 -19.33 13.87 -10.56
C CYS A 89 -19.20 14.00 -9.03
N THR A 90 -18.25 14.80 -8.56
CA THR A 90 -18.04 15.04 -7.11
C THR A 90 -19.29 15.60 -6.42
N LYS A 91 -20.03 16.46 -7.10
CA LYS A 91 -21.25 17.07 -6.57
C LYS A 91 -22.47 16.14 -6.64
N ASN A 92 -22.59 15.37 -7.70
CA ASN A 92 -23.77 14.56 -8.00
C ASN A 92 -23.75 13.19 -7.29
N CYS A 93 -22.58 12.77 -6.80
CA CYS A 93 -22.40 11.44 -6.21
C CYS A 93 -22.17 11.51 -4.72
N ALA A 94 -22.75 10.55 -4.01
CA ALA A 94 -22.55 10.31 -2.59
C ALA A 94 -21.69 9.07 -2.40
N ILE A 95 -20.79 9.12 -1.40
CA ILE A 95 -20.02 7.98 -0.93
C ILE A 95 -20.66 7.40 0.32
N GLU A 96 -20.86 6.09 0.37
CA GLU A 96 -21.51 5.42 1.48
C GLU A 96 -20.54 4.93 2.55
N GLY A 97 -21.06 4.78 3.76
CA GLY A 97 -20.45 4.00 4.82
C GLY A 97 -20.29 2.53 4.41
N SER A 98 -19.57 1.75 5.21
CA SER A 98 -19.18 0.39 4.86
C SER A 98 -19.67 -0.64 5.86
N ASP A 99 -20.31 -1.72 5.35
CA ASP A 99 -20.44 -2.96 6.10
C ASP A 99 -19.15 -3.79 5.90
N TYR A 100 -18.20 -3.57 6.81
CA TYR A 100 -16.87 -4.17 6.76
C TYR A 100 -16.90 -5.70 6.67
N ARG A 101 -17.77 -6.33 7.46
CA ARG A 101 -17.85 -7.79 7.52
C ARG A 101 -18.64 -8.37 6.35
N GLY A 102 -19.87 -7.87 6.14
CA GLY A 102 -20.81 -8.48 5.20
C GLY A 102 -20.49 -8.21 3.75
N THR A 103 -19.96 -7.01 3.45
CA THR A 103 -19.61 -6.62 2.08
C THR A 103 -18.15 -6.88 1.74
N TYR A 104 -17.23 -6.55 2.65
CA TYR A 104 -15.79 -6.51 2.34
C TYR A 104 -14.97 -7.64 2.97
N GLY A 105 -15.57 -8.47 3.85
CA GLY A 105 -14.86 -9.56 4.52
C GLY A 105 -13.76 -9.10 5.48
N ILE A 106 -13.85 -7.85 5.93
CA ILE A 106 -12.90 -7.23 6.87
C ILE A 106 -13.42 -7.44 8.28
N THR A 107 -12.65 -8.11 9.12
CA THR A 107 -13.02 -8.34 10.52
C THR A 107 -11.85 -8.09 11.46
N THR A 108 -12.16 -7.60 12.65
CA THR A 108 -11.18 -7.40 13.72
C THR A 108 -11.54 -8.20 14.96
N SER A 109 -10.54 -8.62 15.72
CA SER A 109 -10.71 -9.28 17.01
C SER A 109 -9.54 -8.89 17.94
N GLY A 110 -9.80 -7.99 18.89
CA GLY A 110 -8.76 -7.46 19.78
C GLY A 110 -7.67 -6.71 18.99
N ASN A 111 -6.50 -7.32 18.87
CA ASN A 111 -5.33 -6.78 18.16
C ASN A 111 -5.10 -7.44 16.78
N SER A 112 -6.12 -8.08 16.23
CA SER A 112 -6.04 -8.85 14.97
C SER A 112 -6.98 -8.28 13.93
N LEU A 113 -6.49 -8.16 12.68
CA LEU A 113 -7.22 -7.85 11.45
C LEU A 113 -7.19 -9.06 10.53
N THR A 114 -8.35 -9.48 10.05
CA THR A 114 -8.49 -10.49 8.99
C THR A 114 -9.06 -9.84 7.74
N LEU A 115 -8.37 -10.02 6.62
CA LEU A 115 -8.84 -9.63 5.30
C LEU A 115 -9.12 -10.90 4.49
N LYS A 116 -10.37 -11.05 4.02
CA LYS A 116 -10.76 -12.11 3.08
C LYS A 116 -10.53 -11.65 1.65
N PHE A 117 -10.09 -12.56 0.83
CA PHE A 117 -9.88 -12.28 -0.59
C PHE A 117 -11.20 -12.06 -1.32
N ILE A 118 -12.15 -13.00 -1.19
CA ILE A 118 -13.47 -12.88 -1.84
C ILE A 118 -14.57 -12.87 -0.79
N THR A 119 -15.47 -11.92 -0.92
CA THR A 119 -16.70 -11.82 -0.10
C THR A 119 -17.90 -11.64 -0.99
N LYS A 120 -18.81 -12.61 -0.95
CA LYS A 120 -20.09 -12.55 -1.66
C LYS A 120 -21.10 -11.81 -0.81
N GLY A 121 -21.38 -10.56 -1.15
CA GLY A 121 -22.43 -9.75 -0.57
C GLY A 121 -23.79 -10.01 -1.21
N GLN A 122 -24.80 -9.28 -0.75
CA GLN A 122 -26.18 -9.40 -1.28
C GLN A 122 -26.28 -8.89 -2.73
N TYR A 123 -25.52 -7.86 -3.08
CA TYR A 123 -25.63 -7.14 -4.36
C TYR A 123 -24.40 -7.31 -5.27
N SER A 124 -23.27 -7.64 -4.70
CA SER A 124 -22.00 -7.74 -5.45
C SER A 124 -21.07 -8.74 -4.80
N THR A 125 -20.04 -9.16 -5.56
CA THR A 125 -18.89 -9.88 -5.03
C THR A 125 -17.76 -8.87 -4.86
N ASN A 126 -17.19 -8.79 -3.66
CA ASN A 126 -16.00 -8.00 -3.38
C ASN A 126 -14.75 -8.86 -3.53
N ILE A 127 -13.73 -8.33 -4.18
CA ILE A 127 -12.42 -8.94 -4.36
C ILE A 127 -11.39 -8.03 -3.72
N GLY A 128 -10.56 -8.60 -2.84
CA GLY A 128 -9.51 -7.89 -2.14
C GLY A 128 -10.00 -6.73 -1.26
N SER A 129 -9.02 -6.04 -0.69
CA SER A 129 -9.27 -4.81 0.08
C SER A 129 -7.96 -4.08 0.37
N ARG A 130 -8.03 -2.76 0.52
CA ARG A 130 -6.98 -1.90 1.07
C ARG A 130 -7.54 -1.17 2.28
N THR A 131 -6.84 -1.24 3.40
CA THR A 131 -7.28 -0.66 4.67
C THR A 131 -6.18 0.15 5.32
N TYR A 132 -6.57 1.10 6.16
CA TYR A 132 -5.66 1.97 6.90
C TYR A 132 -5.90 1.88 8.39
N LEU A 133 -4.83 2.05 9.18
CA LEU A 133 -4.94 2.19 10.62
C LEU A 133 -5.29 3.64 10.99
N MET A 134 -6.38 3.80 11.72
CA MET A 134 -6.86 5.10 12.20
C MET A 134 -6.37 5.35 13.63
N LYS A 135 -5.98 6.59 13.89
CA LYS A 135 -5.73 7.12 15.23
C LYS A 135 -7.03 7.44 15.97
N ASP A 136 -7.97 8.00 15.24
CA ASP A 136 -9.33 8.36 15.68
C ASP A 136 -10.24 8.41 14.47
N ALA A 137 -11.52 8.71 14.66
CA ALA A 137 -12.53 8.66 13.61
C ALA A 137 -12.25 9.55 12.37
N ASN A 138 -11.31 10.50 12.43
CA ASN A 138 -11.07 11.48 11.37
C ASN A 138 -9.59 11.58 10.95
N ASN A 139 -8.70 10.82 11.58
CA ASN A 139 -7.27 10.90 11.34
C ASN A 139 -6.66 9.51 11.22
N TYR A 140 -5.81 9.30 10.23
CA TYR A 140 -4.94 8.14 10.15
C TYR A 140 -3.90 8.16 11.29
N GLU A 141 -3.47 6.99 11.76
CA GLU A 141 -2.29 6.89 12.63
C GLU A 141 -1.03 7.14 11.80
N MET A 142 -0.16 8.02 12.31
CA MET A 142 1.07 8.41 11.63
C MET A 142 2.28 7.81 12.33
N PHE A 143 3.18 7.20 11.54
CA PHE A 143 4.40 6.57 12.03
C PHE A 143 5.64 7.33 11.54
N ASN A 144 6.50 7.75 12.47
CA ASN A 144 7.84 8.26 12.18
C ASN A 144 8.82 7.09 12.30
N LEU A 145 9.24 6.54 11.17
CA LEU A 145 9.91 5.24 11.12
C LEU A 145 11.39 5.31 11.55
N ILE A 146 12.11 6.39 11.21
CA ILE A 146 13.57 6.48 11.45
C ILE A 146 13.90 6.41 12.94
N GLY A 147 14.86 5.56 13.31
CA GLY A 147 15.25 5.27 14.68
C GLY A 147 14.32 4.32 15.43
N ASN A 148 13.31 3.82 14.76
CA ASN A 148 12.29 2.93 15.32
C ASN A 148 12.25 1.57 14.60
N GLU A 149 11.52 0.65 15.17
CA GLU A 149 11.18 -0.63 14.57
C GLU A 149 9.67 -0.84 14.58
N PHE A 150 9.20 -1.51 13.53
CA PHE A 150 7.82 -1.93 13.36
C PHE A 150 7.74 -3.46 13.35
N THR A 151 6.86 -4.00 14.16
CA THR A 151 6.72 -5.44 14.37
C THR A 151 5.25 -5.83 14.25
N PHE A 152 4.98 -6.95 13.61
CA PHE A 152 3.65 -7.54 13.52
C PHE A 152 3.73 -9.05 13.38
N ASP A 153 2.67 -9.73 13.77
CA ASP A 153 2.47 -11.14 13.46
C ASP A 153 1.64 -11.26 12.19
N VAL A 154 1.96 -12.24 11.33
CA VAL A 154 1.20 -12.53 10.13
C VAL A 154 0.97 -14.05 9.96
N ASP A 155 -0.25 -14.39 9.56
CA ASP A 155 -0.63 -15.71 9.04
C ASP A 155 -1.10 -15.53 7.60
N LEU A 156 -0.33 -16.06 6.67
CA LEU A 156 -0.60 -16.05 5.23
C LEU A 156 -0.55 -17.46 4.63
N SER A 157 -0.69 -18.47 5.48
CA SER A 157 -0.65 -19.89 5.10
C SER A 157 -1.67 -20.28 4.03
N GLN A 158 -2.72 -19.45 3.86
CA GLN A 158 -3.78 -19.64 2.87
C GLN A 158 -3.60 -18.79 1.59
N LEU A 159 -2.51 -18.06 1.45
CA LEU A 159 -2.25 -17.26 0.25
C LEU A 159 -1.40 -18.05 -0.75
N PRO A 160 -1.97 -18.54 -1.87
CA PRO A 160 -1.22 -19.22 -2.92
C PRO A 160 -0.48 -18.23 -3.84
N CYS A 161 0.15 -18.76 -4.89
CA CYS A 161 0.67 -17.98 -6.02
C CYS A 161 -0.39 -17.00 -6.55
N GLY A 162 0.03 -15.80 -6.93
CA GLY A 162 -0.83 -14.78 -7.53
C GLY A 162 -1.56 -13.89 -6.53
N LEU A 163 -1.41 -14.10 -5.22
CA LEU A 163 -1.95 -13.23 -4.18
C LEU A 163 -0.84 -12.46 -3.45
N ASN A 164 -1.15 -11.25 -3.01
CA ASN A 164 -0.29 -10.44 -2.16
C ASN A 164 -1.06 -9.98 -0.91
N GLY A 165 -0.64 -10.48 0.26
CA GLY A 165 -1.06 -9.98 1.55
C GLY A 165 -0.05 -8.93 2.02
N ALA A 166 -0.28 -7.67 1.67
CA ALA A 166 0.68 -6.59 1.87
C ALA A 166 0.45 -5.78 3.14
N LEU A 167 1.56 -5.35 3.75
CA LEU A 167 1.56 -4.39 4.85
C LEU A 167 2.71 -3.41 4.61
N TYR A 168 2.37 -2.14 4.42
CA TYR A 168 3.31 -1.13 3.95
C TYR A 168 2.96 0.26 4.46
N PHE A 169 3.81 1.23 4.16
CA PHE A 169 3.64 2.62 4.56
C PHE A 169 3.70 3.55 3.35
N VAL A 170 2.85 4.58 3.35
CA VAL A 170 2.85 5.63 2.34
C VAL A 170 2.79 7.02 2.97
N SER A 171 3.44 8.00 2.34
CA SER A 171 3.46 9.40 2.81
C SER A 171 2.18 10.17 2.47
N MET A 172 1.02 9.55 2.70
CA MET A 172 -0.27 10.17 2.47
C MET A 172 -0.66 11.11 3.63
N PRO A 173 -1.51 12.12 3.39
CA PRO A 173 -1.92 13.07 4.41
C PRO A 173 -2.72 12.44 5.55
N GLN A 174 -2.43 12.84 6.79
CA GLN A 174 -3.10 12.32 8.00
C GLN A 174 -4.63 12.40 7.97
N LYS A 175 -5.18 13.46 7.35
CA LYS A 175 -6.63 13.68 7.26
C LYS A 175 -7.26 13.16 5.98
N GLY A 176 -6.48 12.49 5.13
CA GLY A 176 -6.89 12.20 3.76
C GLY A 176 -7.02 13.49 2.93
N HIS A 177 -7.71 13.41 1.82
CA HIS A 177 -8.00 14.56 0.96
C HIS A 177 -9.50 14.83 0.85
N GLY A 178 -9.86 16.13 0.82
CA GLY A 178 -11.22 16.59 0.62
C GLY A 178 -12.21 16.11 1.71
N THR A 179 -13.49 16.11 1.37
CA THR A 179 -14.56 15.52 2.17
C THR A 179 -14.96 14.18 1.52
N PRO A 180 -15.11 13.10 2.28
CA PRO A 180 -15.16 13.03 3.74
C PRO A 180 -13.81 12.82 4.45
N GLY A 181 -12.69 12.78 3.73
CA GLY A 181 -11.36 12.67 4.32
C GLY A 181 -11.03 11.26 4.84
N ALA A 182 -10.12 11.18 5.81
CA ALA A 182 -9.63 9.92 6.38
C ALA A 182 -10.75 9.03 6.92
N LYS A 183 -11.84 9.62 7.43
CA LYS A 183 -13.00 8.87 7.92
C LYS A 183 -13.58 7.87 6.91
N TYR A 184 -13.42 8.14 5.61
CA TYR A 184 -13.91 7.27 4.53
C TYR A 184 -12.77 6.73 3.67
N GLY A 185 -11.53 6.81 4.15
CA GLY A 185 -10.38 6.20 3.48
C GLY A 185 -9.90 6.94 2.24
N THR A 186 -10.04 8.28 2.16
CA THR A 186 -9.55 9.07 1.02
C THR A 186 -8.08 9.46 1.15
N GLY A 187 -7.44 9.84 0.04
CA GLY A 187 -6.11 10.43 0.02
C GLY A 187 -4.98 9.44 -0.18
N TYR A 188 -5.26 8.23 -0.64
CA TYR A 188 -4.24 7.26 -1.00
C TYR A 188 -3.30 7.80 -2.08
N CYS A 189 -2.04 7.47 -1.94
CA CYS A 189 -0.99 7.65 -2.93
C CYS A 189 0.04 6.53 -2.75
N ASP A 190 0.82 6.28 -3.79
CA ASP A 190 1.91 5.31 -3.79
C ASP A 190 2.98 5.68 -4.82
N ALA A 191 4.01 4.88 -4.94
CA ALA A 191 5.08 5.08 -5.91
C ALA A 191 4.73 4.63 -7.34
N GLN A 192 3.59 3.96 -7.53
CA GLN A 192 3.04 3.71 -8.86
C GLN A 192 2.26 4.91 -9.41
N CYS A 193 2.12 5.97 -8.59
CA CYS A 193 1.32 7.14 -8.94
C CYS A 193 -0.10 6.75 -9.36
N ALA A 194 -0.81 6.02 -8.48
CA ALA A 194 -2.05 5.34 -8.74
C ALA A 194 -3.09 6.18 -9.50
N ARG A 195 -3.45 5.76 -10.72
CA ARG A 195 -4.45 6.38 -11.60
C ARG A 195 -5.80 5.67 -11.57
N ASP A 196 -5.87 4.51 -10.95
CA ASP A 196 -7.09 3.70 -10.79
C ASP A 196 -7.98 4.18 -9.63
N LEU A 197 -7.58 5.26 -8.95
CA LEU A 197 -8.34 5.85 -7.86
C LEU A 197 -9.54 6.63 -8.39
N LYS A 198 -10.71 6.34 -7.85
CA LYS A 198 -11.96 7.05 -8.15
C LYS A 198 -11.98 8.48 -7.62
N TYR A 199 -11.10 8.81 -6.64
CA TYR A 199 -11.09 10.10 -5.95
C TYR A 199 -9.65 10.54 -5.67
N ILE A 200 -9.27 11.67 -6.28
CA ILE A 200 -7.92 12.23 -6.16
C ILE A 200 -8.05 13.74 -5.86
N ASP A 201 -7.28 14.23 -4.92
CA ASP A 201 -7.19 15.64 -4.56
C ASP A 201 -8.56 16.31 -4.30
N GLY A 202 -9.43 15.59 -3.58
CA GLY A 202 -10.74 16.10 -3.21
C GLY A 202 -11.79 16.07 -4.33
N GLN A 203 -11.54 15.44 -5.46
CA GLN A 203 -12.45 15.34 -6.60
C GLN A 203 -12.55 13.92 -7.14
N ALA A 204 -13.66 13.62 -7.81
CA ALA A 204 -13.76 12.42 -8.64
C ALA A 204 -12.72 12.45 -9.77
N ASN A 205 -12.23 11.28 -10.18
CA ASN A 205 -11.28 11.10 -11.27
C ASN A 205 -11.99 10.51 -12.50
N ALA A 206 -13.09 11.17 -12.93
CA ALA A 206 -13.95 10.66 -14.00
C ALA A 206 -13.51 11.10 -15.41
N GLU A 207 -12.92 12.29 -15.51
CA GLU A 207 -12.45 12.82 -16.80
C GLU A 207 -11.34 11.95 -17.38
N GLY A 208 -11.52 11.57 -18.65
CA GLY A 208 -10.55 10.73 -19.37
C GLY A 208 -10.44 9.31 -18.84
N TRP A 209 -11.39 8.87 -18.01
CA TRP A 209 -11.43 7.50 -17.51
C TRP A 209 -11.50 6.47 -18.62
N GLN A 210 -10.65 5.48 -18.54
CA GLN A 210 -10.60 4.34 -19.45
C GLN A 210 -10.83 3.08 -18.63
N ALA A 211 -11.92 2.38 -18.90
CA ALA A 211 -12.21 1.09 -18.30
C ALA A 211 -11.09 0.08 -18.62
N SER A 212 -10.66 -0.67 -17.63
CA SER A 212 -9.65 -1.72 -17.84
C SER A 212 -10.19 -2.82 -18.75
N GLN A 213 -9.32 -3.37 -19.59
CA GLN A 213 -9.64 -4.52 -20.42
C GLN A 213 -9.42 -5.85 -19.68
N SER A 214 -8.62 -5.84 -18.63
CA SER A 214 -8.26 -7.03 -17.85
C SER A 214 -8.95 -7.09 -16.49
N ASP A 215 -9.42 -5.95 -15.96
CA ASP A 215 -10.11 -5.85 -14.67
C ASP A 215 -11.51 -5.28 -14.84
N PRO A 216 -12.56 -6.09 -14.61
CA PRO A 216 -13.94 -5.64 -14.74
C PRO A 216 -14.39 -4.65 -13.64
N ASN A 217 -13.55 -4.38 -12.65
CA ASN A 217 -13.86 -3.52 -11.51
C ASN A 217 -13.01 -2.24 -11.46
N ALA A 218 -12.00 -2.12 -12.32
CA ALA A 218 -11.07 -0.99 -12.31
C ALA A 218 -10.93 -0.31 -13.68
N GLY A 219 -10.36 0.86 -13.68
CA GLY A 219 -10.01 1.63 -14.88
C GLY A 219 -8.94 2.64 -14.53
N ILE A 220 -8.59 3.48 -15.47
CA ILE A 220 -7.51 4.47 -15.35
C ILE A 220 -8.08 5.85 -15.63
N GLY A 221 -8.01 6.75 -14.64
CA GLY A 221 -8.35 8.16 -14.81
C GLY A 221 -7.20 8.99 -15.35
N LYS A 222 -7.48 10.25 -15.58
CA LYS A 222 -6.49 11.22 -16.08
C LYS A 222 -5.48 11.62 -15.01
N LYS A 223 -5.90 11.68 -13.74
CA LYS A 223 -5.04 12.03 -12.61
C LYS A 223 -4.48 10.79 -11.95
N GLY A 224 -3.26 10.90 -11.41
CA GLY A 224 -2.63 9.92 -10.55
C GLY A 224 -2.15 10.55 -9.23
N ALA A 225 -2.05 9.77 -8.18
CA ALA A 225 -1.61 10.20 -6.86
C ALA A 225 -0.30 9.52 -6.48
N CYS A 226 0.75 10.32 -6.32
CA CYS A 226 2.13 9.90 -6.08
C CYS A 226 2.58 10.22 -4.66
N CYS A 227 3.34 9.36 -4.02
CA CYS A 227 4.13 9.65 -2.82
C CYS A 227 5.14 8.54 -2.51
N THR A 228 6.10 8.83 -1.63
CA THR A 228 7.05 7.84 -1.12
C THR A 228 6.32 6.66 -0.47
N GLU A 229 6.76 5.46 -0.82
CA GLU A 229 6.21 4.18 -0.38
C GLU A 229 7.30 3.31 0.24
N MET A 230 6.95 2.62 1.32
CA MET A 230 7.84 1.69 2.01
C MET A 230 7.13 0.36 2.21
N ASP A 231 7.35 -0.56 1.31
CA ASP A 231 6.75 -1.89 1.38
C ASP A 231 7.55 -2.76 2.35
N ILE A 232 7.19 -2.65 3.64
CA ILE A 232 7.86 -3.52 4.62
C ILE A 232 7.44 -4.97 4.47
N TRP A 233 6.33 -5.25 3.81
CA TRP A 233 5.84 -6.61 3.62
C TRP A 233 4.95 -6.71 2.39
N GLU A 234 5.44 -7.41 1.37
CA GLU A 234 4.66 -7.92 0.26
C GLU A 234 4.90 -9.42 0.19
N ALA A 235 3.84 -10.22 0.37
CA ALA A 235 4.05 -11.66 0.51
C ALA A 235 2.81 -12.51 0.26
N ASN A 236 3.11 -13.74 -0.14
CA ASN A 236 2.21 -14.88 -0.05
C ASN A 236 2.93 -16.07 0.64
N SER A 237 2.37 -17.27 0.57
CA SER A 237 2.99 -18.42 1.22
C SER A 237 4.25 -18.96 0.49
N ILE A 238 4.61 -18.37 -0.66
CA ILE A 238 5.71 -18.81 -1.52
C ILE A 238 6.88 -17.84 -1.50
N SER A 239 6.60 -16.54 -1.55
CA SER A 239 7.63 -15.51 -1.65
C SER A 239 7.32 -14.27 -0.81
N THR A 240 8.34 -13.44 -0.58
CA THR A 240 8.22 -12.16 0.13
C THR A 240 9.24 -11.15 -0.39
N ALA A 241 8.84 -9.88 -0.39
CA ALA A 241 9.71 -8.74 -0.69
C ALA A 241 9.64 -7.68 0.41
N LEU A 242 10.74 -6.92 0.55
CA LEU A 242 10.90 -5.73 1.36
C LEU A 242 11.44 -4.65 0.44
N THR A 243 10.66 -3.58 0.17
CA THR A 243 10.95 -2.69 -0.96
C THR A 243 10.72 -1.22 -0.62
N PRO A 244 11.76 -0.39 -0.44
CA PRO A 244 11.61 1.05 -0.44
C PRO A 244 11.47 1.59 -1.87
N HIS A 245 10.55 2.55 -2.08
CA HIS A 245 10.32 3.29 -3.31
C HIS A 245 10.47 4.79 -3.06
N SER A 246 11.48 5.41 -3.64
CA SER A 246 11.74 6.84 -3.50
C SER A 246 10.89 7.67 -4.46
N CYS A 247 10.50 8.87 -4.05
CA CYS A 247 9.77 9.85 -4.87
C CYS A 247 10.36 11.26 -4.70
N GLN A 248 10.16 12.12 -5.69
CA GLN A 248 10.43 13.56 -5.62
C GLN A 248 9.30 14.32 -6.32
N PRO A 249 8.44 15.05 -5.54
CA PRO A 249 8.51 15.29 -4.10
C PRO A 249 8.14 14.05 -3.28
N GLU A 250 8.62 13.98 -2.04
CA GLU A 250 8.45 12.82 -1.17
C GLU A 250 7.03 12.64 -0.63
N GLY A 251 6.32 13.75 -0.40
CA GLY A 251 4.93 13.76 0.07
C GLY A 251 3.94 13.57 -1.06
N TYR A 252 2.67 13.62 -0.70
CA TYR A 252 1.57 13.54 -1.66
C TYR A 252 1.70 14.56 -2.79
N SER A 253 1.61 14.11 -4.01
CA SER A 253 1.55 14.95 -5.22
C SER A 253 0.61 14.34 -6.26
N VAL A 254 0.12 15.19 -7.17
CA VAL A 254 -0.77 14.75 -8.25
C VAL A 254 -0.03 14.87 -9.57
N CYS A 255 -0.10 13.84 -10.37
CA CYS A 255 0.37 13.78 -11.75
C CYS A 255 -0.80 13.71 -12.74
N THR A 256 -0.51 13.78 -14.03
CA THR A 256 -1.54 13.73 -15.07
C THR A 256 -1.06 12.89 -16.25
N ASP A 257 -1.96 12.04 -16.75
CA ASP A 257 -1.73 11.16 -17.91
C ASP A 257 -0.44 10.31 -17.78
N ASP A 258 0.26 10.06 -18.87
CA ASP A 258 1.48 9.25 -18.88
C ASP A 258 2.67 9.89 -18.16
N ASN A 259 2.60 11.18 -17.79
CA ASN A 259 3.60 11.81 -16.92
C ASN A 259 3.56 11.26 -15.48
N CYS A 260 2.58 10.44 -15.13
CA CYS A 260 2.54 9.73 -13.87
C CYS A 260 3.61 8.62 -13.76
N GLY A 261 3.97 7.99 -14.87
CA GLY A 261 4.79 6.79 -14.82
C GLY A 261 4.05 5.62 -14.16
N GLY A 262 4.80 4.67 -13.61
CA GLY A 262 4.26 3.53 -12.87
C GLY A 262 3.50 2.53 -13.74
N THR A 263 2.65 1.75 -13.10
CA THR A 263 1.91 0.64 -13.73
C THR A 263 0.89 1.11 -14.76
N TYR A 264 0.33 2.31 -14.58
CA TYR A 264 -0.80 2.81 -15.35
C TYR A 264 -0.44 3.76 -16.50
N SER A 265 0.84 3.87 -16.84
CA SER A 265 1.34 4.75 -17.90
C SER A 265 2.07 3.98 -18.98
N LEU A 266 2.05 4.48 -20.24
CA LEU A 266 2.75 3.87 -21.36
C LEU A 266 4.27 3.83 -21.14
N ASP A 267 4.83 4.90 -20.52
CA ASP A 267 6.20 4.92 -20.04
C ASP A 267 6.21 4.83 -18.52
N ARG A 268 6.58 3.66 -18.01
CA ARG A 268 6.66 3.36 -16.59
C ARG A 268 7.59 4.31 -15.83
N TYR A 269 8.58 4.87 -16.50
CA TYR A 269 9.64 5.69 -15.91
C TYR A 269 9.48 7.20 -16.14
N ALA A 270 8.39 7.62 -16.77
CA ALA A 270 8.13 9.04 -17.02
C ALA A 270 7.78 9.86 -15.77
N GLY A 271 7.47 9.20 -14.65
CA GLY A 271 6.99 9.82 -13.41
C GLY A 271 8.08 10.40 -12.53
N THR A 272 7.67 10.74 -11.31
CA THR A 272 8.53 11.33 -10.27
C THR A 272 8.80 10.35 -9.12
N CYS A 273 8.37 9.11 -9.25
CA CYS A 273 8.53 8.04 -8.27
C CYS A 273 9.23 6.83 -8.86
N ASP A 274 9.95 6.13 -8.02
CA ASP A 274 10.56 4.84 -8.35
C ASP A 274 9.51 3.73 -8.32
N ALA A 275 8.97 3.39 -9.49
CA ALA A 275 7.98 2.34 -9.62
C ALA A 275 8.55 0.91 -9.40
N ASN A 276 9.88 0.71 -9.46
CA ASN A 276 10.50 -0.61 -9.32
C ASN A 276 10.92 -0.94 -7.88
N GLY A 277 11.42 0.07 -7.14
CA GLY A 277 11.97 -0.10 -5.81
C GLY A 277 13.37 -0.74 -5.77
N CYS A 278 13.91 -0.78 -4.58
CA CYS A 278 15.11 -1.55 -4.25
C CYS A 278 14.68 -2.74 -3.38
N ASP A 279 14.32 -3.86 -3.99
CA ASP A 279 13.71 -4.97 -3.27
C ASP A 279 14.73 -5.95 -2.65
N PHE A 280 14.45 -6.37 -1.42
CA PHE A 280 15.07 -7.54 -0.81
C PHE A 280 14.06 -8.71 -0.83
N ASN A 281 14.21 -9.59 -1.80
CA ASN A 281 13.51 -10.86 -1.86
C ASN A 281 14.53 -11.99 -1.68
N PRO A 282 14.42 -12.85 -0.64
CA PRO A 282 15.37 -13.93 -0.37
C PRO A 282 15.60 -14.87 -1.55
N TYR A 283 14.54 -15.20 -2.29
CA TYR A 283 14.63 -16.05 -3.48
C TYR A 283 15.40 -15.36 -4.61
N ARG A 284 15.12 -14.09 -4.85
CA ARG A 284 15.76 -13.24 -5.87
C ARG A 284 17.27 -13.09 -5.66
N VAL A 285 17.71 -13.05 -4.39
CA VAL A 285 19.13 -12.97 -4.04
C VAL A 285 19.78 -14.37 -3.90
N GLY A 286 19.12 -15.41 -4.39
CA GLY A 286 19.65 -16.77 -4.56
C GLY A 286 19.42 -17.72 -3.39
N VAL A 287 18.77 -17.29 -2.29
CA VAL A 287 18.54 -18.14 -1.11
C VAL A 287 17.16 -18.79 -1.16
N LYS A 288 16.99 -19.72 -2.10
CA LYS A 288 15.71 -20.32 -2.49
C LYS A 288 15.03 -21.17 -1.40
N ASP A 289 15.75 -21.61 -0.36
CA ASP A 289 15.22 -22.41 0.75
C ASP A 289 14.95 -21.59 2.03
N PHE A 290 15.02 -20.26 1.96
CA PHE A 290 14.87 -19.42 3.13
C PHE A 290 13.41 -19.22 3.54
N TYR A 291 12.50 -19.01 2.59
CA TYR A 291 11.11 -18.63 2.83
C TYR A 291 10.15 -19.50 2.03
N GLY A 292 9.09 -20.01 2.67
CA GLY A 292 8.07 -20.83 2.03
C GLY A 292 7.56 -21.96 2.93
N LYS A 293 6.58 -22.72 2.48
CA LYS A 293 6.01 -23.84 3.24
C LYS A 293 7.05 -24.92 3.50
N GLY A 294 7.34 -25.18 4.78
CA GLY A 294 8.31 -26.19 5.20
C GLY A 294 9.77 -25.84 4.92
N LYS A 295 10.08 -24.62 4.53
CA LYS A 295 11.45 -24.14 4.30
C LYS A 295 12.25 -24.06 5.60
N SER A 296 13.57 -24.09 5.48
CA SER A 296 14.49 -24.15 6.62
C SER A 296 14.64 -22.84 7.38
N GLY A 297 14.44 -21.69 6.73
CA GLY A 297 14.47 -20.36 7.34
C GLY A 297 13.12 -20.03 7.98
N VAL A 298 12.16 -19.62 7.19
CA VAL A 298 10.81 -19.20 7.62
C VAL A 298 9.76 -20.11 7.00
N ASP A 299 9.03 -20.84 7.84
CA ASP A 299 7.98 -21.77 7.44
C ASP A 299 6.62 -21.05 7.36
N THR A 300 6.18 -20.73 6.16
CA THR A 300 4.92 -20.02 5.90
C THR A 300 3.65 -20.83 6.13
N SER A 301 3.75 -22.13 6.44
CA SER A 301 2.62 -22.92 6.91
C SER A 301 2.16 -22.53 8.32
N LYS A 302 2.90 -21.67 8.99
CA LYS A 302 2.68 -21.22 10.37
C LYS A 302 2.77 -19.71 10.48
N LYS A 303 2.05 -19.15 11.43
CA LYS A 303 2.17 -17.76 11.83
C LYS A 303 3.62 -17.42 12.19
N MET A 304 4.07 -16.23 11.81
CA MET A 304 5.39 -15.68 12.12
C MET A 304 5.27 -14.24 12.61
N THR A 305 6.28 -13.79 13.34
CA THR A 305 6.47 -12.36 13.63
C THR A 305 7.47 -11.78 12.65
N VAL A 306 7.16 -10.63 12.09
CA VAL A 306 8.01 -9.86 11.17
C VAL A 306 8.45 -8.59 11.89
N VAL A 307 9.74 -8.30 11.87
CA VAL A 307 10.34 -7.10 12.47
C VAL A 307 11.11 -6.33 11.40
N THR A 308 10.82 -5.05 11.26
CA THR A 308 11.58 -4.15 10.37
C THR A 308 12.15 -3.00 11.18
N GLN A 309 13.46 -2.80 11.10
CA GLN A 309 14.19 -1.72 11.79
C GLN A 309 14.65 -0.67 10.78
N PHE A 310 14.43 0.60 11.09
CA PHE A 310 14.80 1.74 10.27
C PHE A 310 15.94 2.51 10.96
N LEU A 311 17.18 2.16 10.62
CA LEU A 311 18.37 2.72 11.27
C LEU A 311 18.69 4.10 10.72
N GLY A 312 19.13 4.97 11.61
CA GLY A 312 19.54 6.32 11.29
C GLY A 312 19.18 7.32 12.40
N SER A 313 19.66 8.54 12.24
CA SER A 313 19.33 9.67 13.13
C SER A 313 18.99 10.88 12.27
N GLY A 314 17.72 11.13 12.06
CA GLY A 314 17.20 12.15 11.14
C GLY A 314 17.34 11.82 9.65
N GLN A 315 18.24 10.92 9.29
CA GLN A 315 18.41 10.37 7.93
C GLN A 315 18.33 8.84 8.01
N LEU A 316 17.70 8.23 7.04
CA LEU A 316 17.66 6.76 6.90
C LEU A 316 19.01 6.29 6.33
N THR A 317 19.65 5.34 7.01
CA THR A 317 20.92 4.75 6.58
C THR A 317 20.81 3.29 6.21
N GLU A 318 19.92 2.54 6.89
CA GLU A 318 19.82 1.10 6.71
C GLU A 318 18.41 0.61 7.12
N ILE A 319 17.89 -0.38 6.42
CA ILE A 319 16.64 -1.09 6.76
C ILE A 319 16.97 -2.56 7.01
N LYS A 320 16.71 -3.04 8.22
CA LYS A 320 16.94 -4.43 8.62
C LYS A 320 15.64 -5.20 8.79
N ARG A 321 15.67 -6.48 8.46
CA ARG A 321 14.58 -7.41 8.65
C ARG A 321 14.97 -8.57 9.54
N PHE A 322 14.05 -8.90 10.47
CA PHE A 322 14.10 -10.15 11.24
C PHE A 322 12.75 -10.84 11.20
N TYR A 323 12.77 -12.13 11.42
CA TYR A 323 11.58 -12.94 11.65
C TYR A 323 11.71 -13.60 13.02
N VAL A 324 10.59 -13.79 13.71
CA VAL A 324 10.56 -14.59 14.93
C VAL A 324 9.58 -15.73 14.72
N GLN A 325 10.08 -16.96 14.77
CA GLN A 325 9.24 -18.15 14.62
C GLN A 325 9.76 -19.27 15.51
N ASN A 326 8.85 -19.96 16.21
CA ASN A 326 9.16 -21.01 17.16
C ASN A 326 10.19 -20.58 18.25
N GLY A 327 10.11 -19.32 18.68
CA GLY A 327 11.02 -18.73 19.68
C GLY A 327 12.44 -18.42 19.15
N LYS A 328 12.69 -18.58 17.86
CA LYS A 328 13.97 -18.23 17.24
C LYS A 328 13.86 -16.91 16.48
N VAL A 329 14.87 -16.06 16.64
CA VAL A 329 15.06 -14.86 15.80
C VAL A 329 15.89 -15.27 14.58
N ILE A 330 15.38 -14.94 13.40
CA ILE A 330 15.97 -15.32 12.10
C ILE A 330 16.18 -14.01 11.35
N SER A 331 17.44 -13.69 11.00
CA SER A 331 17.75 -12.54 10.14
C SER A 331 17.44 -12.85 8.68
N ASN A 332 17.28 -11.81 7.85
CA ASN A 332 17.38 -12.00 6.41
C ASN A 332 18.66 -12.78 6.07
N PRO A 333 18.65 -13.62 5.04
CA PRO A 333 19.82 -14.41 4.66
C PRO A 333 20.85 -13.54 3.94
N GLU A 334 22.13 -13.95 4.02
CA GLU A 334 23.15 -13.42 3.12
C GLU A 334 22.88 -13.87 1.68
N PRO A 335 22.99 -12.98 0.67
CA PRO A 335 22.86 -13.35 -0.73
C PRO A 335 23.87 -14.43 -1.14
N THR A 336 23.45 -15.34 -2.04
CA THR A 336 24.36 -16.35 -2.62
C THR A 336 24.79 -16.00 -4.05
N ILE A 337 24.26 -14.94 -4.63
CA ILE A 337 24.64 -14.45 -5.96
C ILE A 337 26.02 -13.80 -5.88
N PRO A 338 26.99 -14.19 -6.74
CA PRO A 338 28.32 -13.59 -6.77
C PRO A 338 28.27 -12.07 -6.95
N GLY A 339 29.02 -11.34 -6.11
CA GLY A 339 29.03 -9.87 -6.11
C GLY A 339 28.08 -9.22 -5.12
N MET A 340 27.00 -9.90 -4.72
CA MET A 340 26.10 -9.42 -3.64
C MET A 340 26.65 -9.76 -2.25
N LYS A 341 26.48 -8.85 -1.30
CA LYS A 341 26.83 -9.02 0.12
C LYS A 341 25.88 -8.22 1.01
N GLY A 342 25.72 -8.68 2.24
CA GLY A 342 24.88 -8.01 3.25
C GLY A 342 23.41 -8.40 3.17
N ASN A 343 22.78 -8.44 4.31
CA ASN A 343 21.41 -8.93 4.51
C ASN A 343 20.44 -7.82 4.93
N SER A 344 20.78 -6.57 4.60
CA SER A 344 19.98 -5.37 4.88
C SER A 344 20.02 -4.42 3.68
N ILE A 345 19.04 -3.54 3.60
CA ILE A 345 18.95 -2.54 2.54
C ILE A 345 19.71 -1.28 2.97
N THR A 346 20.73 -0.92 2.21
CA THR A 346 21.46 0.35 2.27
C THR A 346 21.57 0.93 0.85
N GLN A 347 21.98 2.19 0.70
CA GLN A 347 22.21 2.76 -0.62
C GLN A 347 23.24 1.95 -1.43
N GLU A 348 24.32 1.52 -0.77
CA GLU A 348 25.36 0.69 -1.40
C GLU A 348 24.83 -0.67 -1.84
N TRP A 349 24.01 -1.32 -0.98
CA TRP A 349 23.38 -2.60 -1.30
C TRP A 349 22.49 -2.49 -2.54
N CYS A 350 21.66 -1.44 -2.62
CA CYS A 350 20.82 -1.18 -3.79
C CYS A 350 21.63 -0.94 -5.06
N ASN A 351 22.70 -0.15 -4.98
CA ASN A 351 23.60 0.10 -6.12
C ASN A 351 24.24 -1.21 -6.61
N THR A 352 24.75 -2.03 -5.68
CA THR A 352 25.35 -3.33 -5.99
C THR A 352 24.35 -4.30 -6.62
N GLN A 353 23.12 -4.36 -6.07
CA GLN A 353 22.06 -5.20 -6.63
C GLN A 353 21.79 -4.84 -8.08
N LYS A 354 21.68 -3.55 -8.37
CA LYS A 354 21.44 -3.01 -9.71
C LYS A 354 22.51 -3.43 -10.71
N GLU A 355 23.77 -3.30 -10.31
CA GLU A 355 24.92 -3.68 -11.12
C GLU A 355 24.96 -5.19 -11.37
N VAL A 356 24.78 -6.00 -10.31
CA VAL A 356 24.82 -7.46 -10.39
C VAL A 356 23.67 -8.03 -11.21
N PHE A 357 22.50 -7.43 -11.12
CA PHE A 357 21.33 -7.85 -11.90
C PHE A 357 21.33 -7.30 -13.34
N GLN A 358 22.29 -6.40 -13.65
CA GLN A 358 22.43 -5.76 -14.97
C GLN A 358 21.14 -5.04 -15.41
N GLU A 359 20.53 -4.36 -14.48
CA GLU A 359 19.34 -3.54 -14.76
C GLU A 359 19.77 -2.14 -15.22
N GLU A 360 19.39 -1.74 -16.44
CA GLU A 360 19.84 -0.48 -17.07
C GLU A 360 19.17 0.75 -16.44
N ILE A 361 17.93 0.64 -15.99
CA ILE A 361 17.12 1.74 -15.44
C ILE A 361 17.12 1.65 -13.91
N TYR A 362 17.48 2.75 -13.22
CA TYR A 362 17.60 2.78 -11.77
C TYR A 362 16.88 3.97 -11.13
N PRO A 363 15.54 3.99 -11.14
CA PRO A 363 14.73 5.11 -10.65
C PRO A 363 14.93 5.37 -9.16
N PHE A 364 15.18 4.33 -8.35
CA PHE A 364 15.46 4.50 -6.93
C PHE A 364 16.54 5.54 -6.65
N ASN A 365 17.68 5.43 -7.33
CA ASN A 365 18.77 6.38 -7.18
C ASN A 365 18.46 7.74 -7.83
N GLU A 366 17.79 7.74 -8.97
CA GLU A 366 17.41 8.96 -9.70
C GLU A 366 16.51 9.86 -8.86
N PHE A 367 15.59 9.28 -8.10
CA PHE A 367 14.71 10.01 -7.17
C PHE A 367 15.27 10.11 -5.74
N GLY A 368 16.59 9.97 -5.57
CA GLY A 368 17.33 10.28 -4.36
C GLY A 368 17.48 9.14 -3.35
N GLY A 369 17.09 7.91 -3.69
CA GLY A 369 17.36 6.68 -2.96
C GLY A 369 17.03 6.72 -1.48
N MET A 370 17.88 6.15 -0.64
CA MET A 370 17.72 6.12 0.82
C MET A 370 17.56 7.49 1.46
N ALA A 371 18.18 8.53 0.89
CA ALA A 371 18.05 9.90 1.41
C ALA A 371 16.64 10.46 1.19
N SER A 372 16.06 10.26 0.01
CA SER A 372 14.66 10.62 -0.28
C SER A 372 13.68 9.80 0.56
N MET A 373 13.90 8.47 0.66
CA MET A 373 13.12 7.62 1.57
C MET A 373 13.10 8.20 2.99
N GLY A 374 14.26 8.60 3.52
CA GLY A 374 14.36 9.19 4.85
C GLY A 374 13.57 10.49 4.99
N ARG A 375 13.57 11.35 3.98
CA ARG A 375 12.76 12.58 4.00
C ARG A 375 11.25 12.27 3.96
N GLY A 376 10.82 11.31 3.13
CA GLY A 376 9.44 10.83 3.12
C GLY A 376 8.98 10.26 4.46
N MET A 377 9.82 9.43 5.09
CA MET A 377 9.54 8.88 6.42
C MET A 377 9.42 9.95 7.52
N ASN A 378 10.18 11.03 7.40
CA ASN A 378 10.13 12.16 8.34
C ASN A 378 8.86 13.03 8.21
N LEU A 379 8.12 12.94 7.12
CA LEU A 379 6.78 13.53 7.00
C LEU A 379 5.74 12.81 7.88
N GLY A 380 6.09 11.60 8.34
CA GLY A 380 5.17 10.64 8.91
C GLY A 380 4.47 9.83 7.81
N MET A 381 4.26 8.55 8.05
CA MET A 381 3.68 7.63 7.09
C MET A 381 2.44 6.94 7.66
N VAL A 382 1.47 6.67 6.81
CA VAL A 382 0.25 5.93 7.13
C VAL A 382 0.47 4.45 6.87
N LEU A 383 0.02 3.61 7.81
CA LEU A 383 0.04 2.16 7.67
C LEU A 383 -1.10 1.68 6.77
N VAL A 384 -0.74 0.92 5.77
CA VAL A 384 -1.66 0.27 4.82
C VAL A 384 -1.58 -1.25 5.02
N MET A 385 -2.73 -1.91 5.05
CA MET A 385 -2.85 -3.37 5.08
C MET A 385 -3.82 -3.79 3.99
N SER A 386 -3.37 -4.67 3.09
CA SER A 386 -4.15 -5.04 1.91
C SER A 386 -4.04 -6.53 1.58
N LEU A 387 -5.00 -7.00 0.80
CA LEU A 387 -4.99 -8.31 0.16
C LEU A 387 -5.52 -8.13 -1.26
N TRP A 388 -4.75 -8.53 -2.26
CA TRP A 388 -5.08 -8.30 -3.67
C TRP A 388 -4.42 -9.32 -4.61
N ASP A 389 -4.97 -9.45 -5.79
CA ASP A 389 -4.41 -10.11 -6.97
C ASP A 389 -4.02 -9.07 -8.03
N ASP A 390 -3.24 -9.46 -9.03
CA ASP A 390 -2.60 -8.53 -9.95
C ASP A 390 -3.07 -8.74 -11.39
N HIS A 391 -3.93 -7.85 -11.86
CA HIS A 391 -4.46 -7.85 -13.23
C HIS A 391 -3.47 -7.36 -14.31
N TYR A 392 -2.29 -6.84 -13.91
CA TYR A 392 -1.29 -6.33 -14.85
C TYR A 392 -0.14 -7.29 -15.11
N ALA A 393 0.35 -7.96 -14.07
CA ALA A 393 1.52 -8.82 -14.14
C ALA A 393 1.33 -10.19 -13.46
N ASN A 394 0.08 -10.56 -13.10
CA ASN A 394 -0.27 -11.83 -12.48
C ASN A 394 0.57 -12.15 -11.21
N MET A 395 1.03 -11.13 -10.49
CA MET A 395 1.91 -11.22 -9.31
C MET A 395 3.28 -11.88 -9.58
N LEU A 396 3.66 -12.09 -10.85
CA LEU A 396 4.89 -12.82 -11.22
C LEU A 396 6.16 -12.11 -10.75
N TRP A 397 6.11 -10.79 -10.60
CA TRP A 397 7.19 -9.98 -10.06
C TRP A 397 7.48 -10.26 -8.58
N LEU A 398 6.55 -10.86 -7.85
CA LEU A 398 6.71 -11.23 -6.44
C LEU A 398 7.16 -12.69 -6.29
N ASP A 399 6.51 -13.64 -6.99
CA ASP A 399 6.54 -15.05 -6.63
C ASP A 399 6.95 -16.02 -7.75
N SER A 400 7.35 -15.50 -8.93
CA SER A 400 7.71 -16.31 -10.10
C SER A 400 9.01 -15.82 -10.77
N ASN A 401 9.20 -16.10 -12.05
CA ASN A 401 10.23 -15.50 -12.88
C ASN A 401 9.70 -14.21 -13.54
N TYR A 402 10.44 -13.12 -13.41
CA TYR A 402 10.02 -11.84 -13.97
C TYR A 402 11.22 -10.93 -14.31
N PRO A 403 11.28 -10.37 -15.54
CA PRO A 403 10.37 -10.58 -16.68
C PRO A 403 10.34 -12.04 -17.17
N THR A 404 9.21 -12.46 -17.76
CA THR A 404 8.96 -13.86 -18.11
C THR A 404 9.71 -14.34 -19.36
N ASP A 405 10.26 -13.42 -20.15
CA ASP A 405 11.04 -13.66 -21.37
C ASP A 405 12.55 -13.77 -21.11
N GLN A 406 12.99 -13.60 -19.85
CA GLN A 406 14.39 -13.72 -19.46
C GLN A 406 14.70 -15.10 -18.89
N ASP A 407 15.99 -15.51 -19.02
CA ASP A 407 16.49 -16.74 -18.43
C ASP A 407 16.37 -16.72 -16.90
N PRO A 408 15.65 -17.66 -16.26
CA PRO A 408 15.50 -17.71 -14.81
C PRO A 408 16.80 -17.89 -14.04
N GLU A 409 17.86 -18.38 -14.67
CA GLU A 409 19.19 -18.51 -14.06
C GLU A 409 19.98 -17.20 -14.08
N LYS A 410 19.53 -16.19 -14.83
CA LYS A 410 20.11 -14.84 -14.78
C LYS A 410 19.84 -14.22 -13.41
N PRO A 411 20.85 -13.63 -12.74
CA PRO A 411 20.66 -12.94 -11.47
C PRO A 411 19.50 -11.94 -11.50
N GLY A 412 18.64 -12.02 -10.49
CA GLY A 412 17.53 -11.09 -10.31
C GLY A 412 16.22 -11.44 -11.04
N ILE A 413 16.17 -12.51 -11.85
CA ILE A 413 14.97 -12.91 -12.60
C ILE A 413 14.06 -13.82 -11.76
N ALA A 414 14.59 -14.88 -11.17
CA ALA A 414 13.81 -15.78 -10.34
C ALA A 414 13.49 -15.15 -8.98
N ARG A 415 12.21 -15.08 -8.63
CA ARG A 415 11.69 -14.41 -7.42
C ARG A 415 10.85 -15.31 -6.52
N GLY A 416 10.47 -16.49 -7.02
CA GLY A 416 9.70 -17.52 -6.32
C GLY A 416 9.54 -18.79 -7.15
N GLU A 417 8.84 -19.76 -6.60
CA GLU A 417 8.64 -21.09 -7.21
C GLU A 417 7.35 -21.18 -8.06
N CYS A 418 6.57 -20.12 -8.13
CA CYS A 418 5.33 -20.11 -8.91
C CYS A 418 5.63 -20.23 -10.41
N ALA A 419 4.79 -20.96 -11.13
CA ALA A 419 4.90 -21.07 -12.58
C ALA A 419 4.64 -19.70 -13.24
N THR A 420 5.30 -19.41 -14.37
CA THR A 420 5.06 -18.17 -15.15
C THR A 420 3.64 -18.07 -15.74
N SER A 421 2.90 -19.17 -15.73
CA SER A 421 1.49 -19.22 -16.11
C SER A 421 0.52 -19.05 -14.93
N SER A 422 1.03 -18.92 -13.69
CA SER A 422 0.20 -18.74 -12.50
C SER A 422 -0.25 -17.30 -12.31
N GLY A 423 -1.10 -17.06 -11.32
CA GLY A 423 -1.50 -15.72 -10.90
C GLY A 423 -2.55 -15.04 -11.78
N VAL A 424 -3.09 -15.72 -12.78
CA VAL A 424 -4.18 -15.17 -13.61
C VAL A 424 -5.39 -14.90 -12.69
N PRO A 425 -5.85 -13.65 -12.55
CA PRO A 425 -6.85 -13.26 -11.55
C PRO A 425 -8.10 -14.13 -11.55
N ALA A 426 -8.73 -14.36 -12.69
CA ALA A 426 -9.94 -15.19 -12.78
C ALA A 426 -9.74 -16.64 -12.30
N GLU A 427 -8.54 -17.20 -12.48
CA GLU A 427 -8.17 -18.53 -11.99
C GLU A 427 -7.91 -18.50 -10.48
N VAL A 428 -7.18 -17.50 -10.01
CA VAL A 428 -6.87 -17.31 -8.59
C VAL A 428 -8.15 -17.10 -7.78
N GLU A 429 -9.04 -16.23 -8.25
CA GLU A 429 -10.34 -15.94 -7.62
C GLU A 429 -11.23 -17.19 -7.55
N SER A 430 -11.34 -17.93 -8.65
CA SER A 430 -12.19 -19.12 -8.70
C SER A 430 -11.66 -20.27 -7.85
N ALA A 431 -10.34 -20.45 -7.81
CA ALA A 431 -9.68 -21.53 -7.08
C ALA A 431 -9.54 -21.25 -5.57
N ASN A 432 -9.46 -19.97 -5.16
CA ASN A 432 -9.14 -19.58 -3.79
C ASN A 432 -10.16 -18.62 -3.14
N PRO A 433 -11.48 -18.87 -3.25
CA PRO A 433 -12.49 -17.92 -2.76
C PRO A 433 -12.47 -17.74 -1.23
N ASN A 434 -11.78 -18.61 -0.50
CA ASN A 434 -11.67 -18.57 0.95
C ASN A 434 -10.29 -18.11 1.43
N ALA A 435 -9.40 -17.70 0.53
CA ALA A 435 -8.10 -17.17 0.89
C ALA A 435 -8.26 -15.94 1.81
N GLN A 436 -7.38 -15.84 2.78
CA GLN A 436 -7.35 -14.72 3.73
C GLN A 436 -5.96 -14.52 4.29
N VAL A 437 -5.69 -13.30 4.73
CA VAL A 437 -4.50 -12.96 5.52
C VAL A 437 -4.95 -12.45 6.89
N VAL A 438 -4.14 -12.76 7.91
CA VAL A 438 -4.36 -12.25 9.28
C VAL A 438 -3.13 -11.48 9.72
N PHE A 439 -3.28 -10.18 9.95
CA PHE A 439 -2.29 -9.33 10.60
C PHE A 439 -2.67 -9.15 12.08
N SER A 440 -1.71 -9.26 12.98
CA SER A 440 -2.00 -9.13 14.40
C SER A 440 -0.80 -8.66 15.19
N ASN A 441 -1.01 -8.32 16.47
CA ASN A 441 0.05 -8.01 17.42
C ASN A 441 1.03 -6.93 16.91
N ILE A 442 0.49 -5.89 16.25
CA ILE A 442 1.28 -4.75 15.77
C ILE A 442 1.93 -4.04 16.95
N LYS A 443 3.25 -3.82 16.85
CA LYS A 443 4.06 -3.08 17.82
C LYS A 443 4.95 -2.08 17.12
N PHE A 444 5.13 -0.91 17.72
CA PHE A 444 5.99 0.14 17.23
C PHE A 444 6.73 0.83 18.36
N GLY A 445 8.00 1.12 18.19
CA GLY A 445 8.81 1.86 19.15
C GLY A 445 10.29 1.91 18.77
N PRO A 446 11.15 2.49 19.62
CA PRO A 446 12.59 2.54 19.40
C PRO A 446 13.18 1.16 19.09
N ILE A 447 14.24 1.12 18.28
CA ILE A 447 14.91 -0.12 17.90
C ILE A 447 15.27 -0.96 19.14
N GLY A 448 14.91 -2.24 19.13
CA GLY A 448 15.09 -3.18 20.23
C GLY A 448 14.00 -3.13 21.30
N SER A 449 12.88 -2.42 21.06
CA SER A 449 11.79 -2.28 22.05
C SER A 449 10.60 -3.20 21.81
N THR A 450 10.44 -3.77 20.61
CA THR A 450 9.21 -4.50 20.24
C THR A 450 9.34 -6.02 20.36
N PHE A 451 10.56 -6.56 20.36
CA PHE A 451 10.84 -7.98 20.50
C PHE A 451 12.15 -8.23 21.25
N ALA A 452 12.32 -9.45 21.79
CA ALA A 452 13.56 -9.85 22.42
C ALA A 452 14.60 -10.19 21.34
N GLN A 453 15.66 -9.39 21.26
CA GLN A 453 16.80 -9.69 20.40
C GLN A 453 17.65 -10.81 21.00
N PRO A 454 18.33 -11.64 20.19
CA PRO A 454 19.34 -12.54 20.71
C PRO A 454 20.43 -11.75 21.44
N ALA A 455 20.94 -12.33 22.52
CA ALA A 455 22.03 -11.75 23.32
C ALA A 455 23.34 -11.74 22.49
#